data_4495b52f9b69b7dcc35eb979ef937710
#
_entry.id   4495b52f9b69b7dcc35eb979ef937710
#
_cell.length_a   1.000
_cell.length_b   1.000
_cell.length_c   1.000
_cell.angle_alpha   90.00
_cell.angle_beta   90.00
_cell.angle_gamma   90.00
#
_symmetry.space_group_name_H-M   'P 1'
#
loop_
_entity.id
_entity.type
_entity.pdbx_description
1 polymer ?
#
loop_
_entity_poly.entity_id
_entity_poly.type
_entity_poly.pdbx_seq_one_letter_code
_entity_poly.pdbx_strand_id
1 'polypeptide(L)'
;MDPRMRIDQILAEPMSIQKTGNARQIAERIIEILEQVGLTEEILDRYPHEFSGGQLQRIGFARSLTLAPDLIVADEPVSALDVSVQAQVLNLMKDLQAELGLSYLFISHDLAVVQYMADRIGVMYLGRIVEEGPASEVVKNPKHPYTKALIDSIPVPDPDFKHDENAIKLTGEPPSAVNPPEGCRFRPRCPFAGEECKVQPMLTDETHRVACHHPLLTLSVKEKVDA
;
A
#
# COMPACT_ATOMS: atom_id res chain seq x y z
N MET A 1 -16.85 -4.79 -8.95
CA MET A 1 -17.83 -4.29 -9.96
C MET A 1 -18.76 -5.44 -10.35
N ASP A 2 -20.07 -5.20 -10.50
CA ASP A 2 -21.00 -6.25 -10.98
C ASP A 2 -20.75 -6.45 -12.50
N PRO A 3 -20.38 -7.66 -12.95
CA PRO A 3 -20.06 -7.93 -14.36
C PRO A 3 -21.27 -7.86 -15.30
N ARG A 4 -22.47 -7.79 -14.75
CA ARG A 4 -23.74 -7.71 -15.50
C ARG A 4 -24.20 -6.27 -15.77
N MET A 5 -23.56 -5.28 -15.15
CA MET A 5 -23.84 -3.86 -15.35
C MET A 5 -22.89 -3.27 -16.40
N ARG A 6 -23.39 -2.35 -17.22
CA ARG A 6 -22.55 -1.56 -18.13
C ARG A 6 -21.75 -0.53 -17.33
N ILE A 7 -20.69 0.00 -17.95
CA ILE A 7 -19.79 0.97 -17.30
C ILE A 7 -20.55 2.26 -16.91
N ASP A 8 -21.44 2.77 -17.75
CA ASP A 8 -22.27 3.93 -17.40
C ASP A 8 -23.07 3.73 -16.11
N GLN A 9 -23.66 2.54 -15.94
CA GLN A 9 -24.43 2.19 -14.75
C GLN A 9 -23.53 2.06 -13.51
N ILE A 10 -22.36 1.44 -13.66
CA ILE A 10 -21.38 1.25 -12.58
C ILE A 10 -20.88 2.62 -12.07
N LEU A 11 -20.60 3.56 -12.97
CA LEU A 11 -20.12 4.89 -12.63
C LEU A 11 -21.24 5.78 -12.06
N ALA A 12 -22.47 5.65 -12.55
CA ALA A 12 -23.62 6.41 -12.07
C ALA A 12 -24.14 5.92 -10.71
N GLU A 13 -23.93 4.64 -10.35
CA GLU A 13 -24.50 4.00 -9.17
C GLU A 13 -24.24 4.78 -7.87
N PRO A 14 -22.99 5.16 -7.51
CA PRO A 14 -22.73 5.87 -6.26
C PRO A 14 -23.48 7.21 -6.17
N MET A 15 -23.49 7.97 -7.27
CA MET A 15 -24.16 9.27 -7.33
C MET A 15 -25.69 9.14 -7.27
N SER A 16 -26.24 8.10 -7.90
CA SER A 16 -27.67 7.79 -7.87
C SER A 16 -28.15 7.41 -6.48
N ILE A 17 -27.37 6.56 -5.76
CA ILE A 17 -27.67 6.15 -4.38
C ILE A 17 -27.64 7.36 -3.45
N GLN A 18 -26.64 8.23 -3.58
CA GLN A 18 -26.50 9.43 -2.75
C GLN A 18 -27.33 10.63 -3.22
N LYS A 19 -28.02 10.50 -4.35
CA LYS A 19 -28.85 11.56 -4.95
C LYS A 19 -28.09 12.88 -5.16
N THR A 20 -26.84 12.80 -5.61
CA THR A 20 -25.95 13.97 -5.75
C THR A 20 -26.19 14.80 -7.02
N GLY A 21 -27.18 14.47 -7.83
CA GLY A 21 -27.49 15.22 -9.04
C GLY A 21 -28.66 14.62 -9.84
N ASN A 22 -29.08 15.34 -10.88
CA ASN A 22 -30.00 14.81 -11.89
C ASN A 22 -29.24 14.01 -12.96
N ALA A 23 -29.97 13.30 -13.82
CA ALA A 23 -29.37 12.39 -14.82
C ALA A 23 -28.36 13.11 -15.75
N ARG A 24 -28.60 14.37 -16.12
CA ARG A 24 -27.69 15.16 -16.96
C ARG A 24 -26.38 15.48 -16.20
N GLN A 25 -26.50 15.95 -14.97
CA GLN A 25 -25.33 16.27 -14.13
C GLN A 25 -24.47 15.04 -13.84
N ILE A 26 -25.11 13.87 -13.61
CA ILE A 26 -24.40 12.60 -13.45
C ILE A 26 -23.64 12.23 -14.72
N ALA A 27 -24.26 12.35 -15.90
CA ALA A 27 -23.60 12.03 -17.17
C ALA A 27 -22.42 12.98 -17.45
N GLU A 28 -22.59 14.29 -17.25
CA GLU A 28 -21.51 15.28 -17.40
C GLU A 28 -20.34 14.95 -16.46
N ARG A 29 -20.62 14.63 -15.20
CA ARG A 29 -19.60 14.27 -14.20
C ARG A 29 -18.84 12.98 -14.56
N ILE A 30 -19.52 11.99 -15.11
CA ILE A 30 -18.89 10.73 -15.55
C ILE A 30 -17.88 11.02 -16.68
N ILE A 31 -18.21 11.85 -17.65
CA ILE A 31 -17.31 12.20 -18.75
C ILE A 31 -16.06 12.89 -18.22
N GLU A 32 -16.20 13.90 -17.35
CA GLU A 32 -15.06 14.57 -16.71
C GLU A 32 -14.12 13.60 -15.99
N ILE A 33 -14.69 12.66 -15.24
CA ILE A 33 -13.89 11.67 -14.49
C ILE A 33 -13.20 10.69 -15.42
N LEU A 34 -13.84 10.27 -16.50
CA LEU A 34 -13.22 9.38 -17.48
C LEU A 34 -11.99 10.03 -18.11
N GLU A 35 -12.06 11.31 -18.46
CA GLU A 35 -10.91 12.06 -18.95
C GLU A 35 -9.77 12.10 -17.93
N GLN A 36 -10.07 12.35 -16.65
CA GLN A 36 -9.08 12.36 -15.56
C GLN A 36 -8.34 11.02 -15.40
N VAL A 37 -9.01 9.89 -15.65
CA VAL A 37 -8.37 8.57 -15.60
C VAL A 37 -7.83 8.09 -16.95
N GLY A 38 -7.83 8.95 -17.97
CA GLY A 38 -7.31 8.65 -19.31
C GLY A 38 -8.17 7.65 -20.09
N LEU A 39 -9.48 7.71 -19.93
CA LEU A 39 -10.47 6.92 -20.65
C LEU A 39 -11.43 7.84 -21.44
N THR A 40 -12.10 7.29 -22.46
CA THR A 40 -13.05 8.02 -23.29
C THR A 40 -14.49 7.55 -23.05
N GLU A 41 -15.47 8.36 -23.44
CA GLU A 41 -16.89 8.03 -23.33
C GLU A 41 -17.32 6.78 -24.12
N GLU A 42 -16.52 6.36 -25.10
CA GLU A 42 -16.78 5.17 -25.92
C GLU A 42 -16.89 3.87 -25.12
N ILE A 43 -16.42 3.87 -23.87
CA ILE A 43 -16.47 2.69 -22.99
C ILE A 43 -17.80 2.52 -22.25
N LEU A 44 -18.64 3.56 -22.22
CA LEU A 44 -19.83 3.63 -21.36
C LEU A 44 -20.86 2.53 -21.60
N ASP A 45 -21.01 2.11 -22.87
CA ASP A 45 -21.97 1.08 -23.27
C ASP A 45 -21.41 -0.35 -23.11
N ARG A 46 -20.15 -0.50 -22.71
CA ARG A 46 -19.46 -1.80 -22.61
C ARG A 46 -19.59 -2.40 -21.21
N TYR A 47 -19.23 -3.68 -21.10
CA TYR A 47 -19.27 -4.44 -19.86
C TYR A 47 -17.86 -4.69 -19.30
N PRO A 48 -17.70 -4.90 -17.97
CA PRO A 48 -16.39 -5.11 -17.34
C PRO A 48 -15.54 -6.20 -17.99
N HIS A 49 -16.14 -7.30 -18.44
CA HIS A 49 -15.41 -8.42 -19.03
C HIS A 49 -14.77 -8.13 -20.41
N GLU A 50 -15.05 -6.96 -20.99
CA GLU A 50 -14.48 -6.53 -22.27
C GLU A 50 -13.19 -5.70 -22.12
N PHE A 51 -12.69 -5.53 -20.88
CA PHE A 51 -11.56 -4.67 -20.57
C PHE A 51 -10.36 -5.47 -20.04
N SER A 52 -9.15 -4.92 -20.26
CA SER A 52 -7.94 -5.40 -19.60
C SER A 52 -7.93 -5.07 -18.10
N GLY A 53 -7.10 -5.76 -17.32
CA GLY A 53 -6.97 -5.51 -15.88
C GLY A 53 -6.66 -4.04 -15.57
N GLY A 54 -5.73 -3.42 -16.29
CA GLY A 54 -5.37 -2.01 -16.09
C GLY A 54 -6.51 -1.04 -16.42
N GLN A 55 -7.31 -1.33 -17.45
CA GLN A 55 -8.50 -0.54 -17.76
C GLN A 55 -9.56 -0.70 -16.66
N LEU A 56 -9.77 -1.90 -16.14
CA LEU A 56 -10.69 -2.14 -15.01
C LEU A 56 -10.26 -1.39 -13.75
N GLN A 57 -8.96 -1.30 -13.48
CA GLN A 57 -8.46 -0.49 -12.36
C GLN A 57 -8.74 1.00 -12.58
N ARG A 58 -8.51 1.54 -13.78
CA ARG A 58 -8.85 2.94 -14.11
C ARG A 58 -10.35 3.21 -13.95
N ILE A 59 -11.23 2.29 -14.39
CA ILE A 59 -12.68 2.38 -14.18
C ILE A 59 -13.02 2.31 -12.68
N GLY A 60 -12.30 1.49 -11.89
CA GLY A 60 -12.43 1.43 -10.44
C GLY A 60 -12.08 2.76 -9.76
N PHE A 61 -11.00 3.42 -10.19
CA PHE A 61 -10.66 4.77 -9.74
C PHE A 61 -11.71 5.80 -10.18
N ALA A 62 -12.14 5.77 -11.44
CA ALA A 62 -13.22 6.63 -11.92
C ALA A 62 -14.46 6.51 -11.02
N ARG A 63 -14.87 5.28 -10.69
CA ARG A 63 -16.02 5.04 -9.79
C ARG A 63 -15.80 5.62 -8.40
N SER A 64 -14.59 5.52 -7.83
CA SER A 64 -14.30 6.09 -6.51
C SER A 64 -14.31 7.63 -6.50
N LEU A 65 -13.98 8.27 -7.64
CA LEU A 65 -13.96 9.73 -7.80
C LEU A 65 -15.34 10.35 -8.04
N THR A 66 -16.38 9.55 -8.33
CA THR A 66 -17.71 10.07 -8.65
C THR A 66 -18.32 10.95 -7.55
N LEU A 67 -17.98 10.67 -6.29
CA LEU A 67 -18.46 11.39 -5.10
C LEU A 67 -17.49 12.47 -4.60
N ALA A 68 -16.45 12.79 -5.38
CA ALA A 68 -15.41 13.75 -5.00
C ALA A 68 -14.88 13.53 -3.57
N PRO A 69 -14.31 12.36 -3.25
CA PRO A 69 -13.84 12.04 -1.90
C PRO A 69 -12.57 12.81 -1.55
N ASP A 70 -12.34 13.05 -0.26
CA ASP A 70 -11.05 13.54 0.25
C ASP A 70 -10.05 12.40 0.49
N LEU A 71 -10.55 11.19 0.72
CA LEU A 71 -9.75 9.99 1.02
C LEU A 71 -10.24 8.79 0.20
N ILE A 72 -9.29 8.10 -0.44
CA ILE A 72 -9.54 6.82 -1.13
C ILE A 72 -8.78 5.71 -0.40
N VAL A 73 -9.49 4.62 -0.04
CA VAL A 73 -8.89 3.39 0.45
C VAL A 73 -8.60 2.49 -0.75
N ALA A 74 -7.33 2.29 -1.05
CA ALA A 74 -6.84 1.46 -2.14
C ALA A 74 -6.26 0.16 -1.58
N ASP A 75 -7.06 -0.91 -1.62
CA ASP A 75 -6.69 -2.23 -1.12
C ASP A 75 -6.15 -3.08 -2.28
N GLU A 76 -4.85 -3.32 -2.27
CA GLU A 76 -4.08 -4.05 -3.30
C GLU A 76 -4.38 -3.60 -4.76
N PRO A 77 -4.36 -2.29 -5.07
CA PRO A 77 -4.91 -1.79 -6.32
C PRO A 77 -4.14 -2.22 -7.57
N VAL A 78 -2.94 -2.79 -7.43
CA VAL A 78 -2.07 -3.17 -8.56
C VAL A 78 -1.58 -4.62 -8.50
N SER A 79 -1.98 -5.40 -7.50
CA SER A 79 -1.44 -6.75 -7.23
C SER A 79 -1.68 -7.77 -8.37
N ALA A 80 -2.74 -7.59 -9.17
CA ALA A 80 -3.11 -8.49 -10.26
C ALA A 80 -2.64 -8.00 -11.65
N LEU A 81 -1.78 -6.97 -11.70
CA LEU A 81 -1.33 -6.34 -12.94
C LEU A 81 0.13 -6.70 -13.24
N ASP A 82 0.48 -6.74 -14.54
CA ASP A 82 1.89 -6.79 -14.94
C ASP A 82 2.62 -5.49 -14.59
N VAL A 83 3.95 -5.56 -14.47
CA VAL A 83 4.81 -4.47 -13.97
C VAL A 83 4.62 -3.17 -14.77
N SER A 84 4.43 -3.27 -16.09
CA SER A 84 4.30 -2.09 -16.95
C SER A 84 2.97 -1.37 -16.73
N VAL A 85 1.88 -2.12 -16.62
CA VAL A 85 0.54 -1.60 -16.33
C VAL A 85 0.45 -1.10 -14.90
N GLN A 86 1.09 -1.80 -13.96
CA GLN A 86 1.21 -1.37 -12.56
C GLN A 86 1.82 0.04 -12.47
N ALA A 87 2.95 0.29 -13.15
CA ALA A 87 3.59 1.60 -13.15
C ALA A 87 2.66 2.70 -13.71
N GLN A 88 1.90 2.41 -14.76
CA GLN A 88 0.93 3.37 -15.32
C GLN A 88 -0.20 3.71 -14.33
N VAL A 89 -0.71 2.72 -13.60
CA VAL A 89 -1.76 2.93 -12.59
C VAL A 89 -1.23 3.74 -11.41
N LEU A 90 -0.01 3.44 -10.93
CA LEU A 90 0.61 4.19 -9.83
C LEU A 90 0.87 5.65 -10.20
N ASN A 91 1.35 5.91 -11.43
CA ASN A 91 1.53 7.27 -11.92
C ASN A 91 0.19 8.02 -11.99
N LEU A 92 -0.86 7.39 -12.55
CA LEU A 92 -2.20 7.96 -12.56
C LEU A 92 -2.68 8.33 -11.14
N MET A 93 -2.45 7.46 -10.15
CA MET A 93 -2.82 7.76 -8.75
C MET A 93 -2.09 8.98 -8.21
N LYS A 94 -0.79 9.14 -8.53
CA LYS A 94 -0.01 10.32 -8.13
C LYS A 94 -0.48 11.60 -8.81
N ASP A 95 -0.79 11.52 -10.09
CA ASP A 95 -1.32 12.66 -10.85
C ASP A 95 -2.66 13.11 -10.26
N LEU A 96 -3.58 12.18 -10.00
CA LEU A 96 -4.86 12.45 -9.35
C LEU A 96 -4.67 13.02 -7.92
N GLN A 97 -3.69 12.53 -7.17
CA GLN A 97 -3.36 13.08 -5.85
C GLN A 97 -2.95 14.54 -5.93
N ALA A 98 -2.07 14.87 -6.89
CA ALA A 98 -1.56 16.22 -7.06
C ALA A 98 -2.63 17.19 -7.59
N GLU A 99 -3.46 16.74 -8.55
CA GLU A 99 -4.47 17.57 -9.19
C GLU A 99 -5.71 17.81 -8.32
N LEU A 100 -6.15 16.78 -7.61
CA LEU A 100 -7.40 16.80 -6.84
C LEU A 100 -7.18 16.98 -5.32
N GLY A 101 -5.94 16.98 -4.85
CA GLY A 101 -5.62 17.08 -3.42
C GLY A 101 -6.06 15.84 -2.62
N LEU A 102 -6.13 14.67 -3.25
CA LEU A 102 -6.59 13.43 -2.63
C LEU A 102 -5.60 12.90 -1.59
N SER A 103 -6.14 12.27 -0.55
CA SER A 103 -5.38 11.39 0.33
C SER A 103 -5.64 9.92 0.00
N TYR A 104 -4.60 9.08 0.13
CA TYR A 104 -4.73 7.64 -0.04
C TYR A 104 -4.40 6.88 1.24
N LEU A 105 -5.25 5.92 1.60
CA LEU A 105 -4.85 4.80 2.45
C LEU A 105 -4.50 3.63 1.52
N PHE A 106 -3.21 3.47 1.23
CA PHE A 106 -2.72 2.48 0.28
C PHE A 106 -2.29 1.20 1.01
N ILE A 107 -2.91 0.07 0.68
CA ILE A 107 -2.60 -1.24 1.26
C ILE A 107 -1.95 -2.11 0.19
N SER A 108 -0.77 -2.64 0.49
CA SER A 108 -0.04 -3.53 -0.42
C SER A 108 0.90 -4.44 0.36
N HIS A 109 1.20 -5.61 -0.21
CA HIS A 109 2.27 -6.49 0.25
C HIS A 109 3.61 -6.23 -0.47
N ASP A 110 3.62 -5.38 -1.51
CA ASP A 110 4.83 -4.98 -2.23
C ASP A 110 5.41 -3.69 -1.64
N LEU A 111 6.50 -3.85 -0.89
CA LEU A 111 7.14 -2.73 -0.22
C LEU A 111 7.77 -1.72 -1.19
N ALA A 112 8.22 -2.14 -2.39
CA ALA A 112 8.75 -1.23 -3.39
C ALA A 112 7.66 -0.28 -3.91
N VAL A 113 6.45 -0.81 -4.13
CA VAL A 113 5.27 -0.04 -4.50
C VAL A 113 4.87 0.94 -3.38
N VAL A 114 4.85 0.46 -2.12
CA VAL A 114 4.53 1.30 -0.97
C VAL A 114 5.54 2.43 -0.83
N GLN A 115 6.84 2.14 -0.98
CA GLN A 115 7.90 3.15 -0.93
C GLN A 115 7.75 4.22 -2.02
N TYR A 116 7.28 3.83 -3.20
CA TYR A 116 7.03 4.76 -4.31
C TYR A 116 5.84 5.69 -4.04
N MET A 117 4.79 5.18 -3.39
CA MET A 117 3.52 5.89 -3.22
C MET A 117 3.42 6.68 -1.92
N ALA A 118 3.97 6.16 -0.81
CA ALA A 118 3.62 6.61 0.52
C ALA A 118 4.56 7.69 1.08
N ASP A 119 3.99 8.69 1.75
CA ASP A 119 4.72 9.63 2.60
C ASP A 119 5.03 9.01 3.98
N ARG A 120 4.11 8.18 4.48
CA ARG A 120 4.22 7.44 5.73
C ARG A 120 3.89 5.97 5.51
N ILE A 121 4.60 5.10 6.22
CA ILE A 121 4.39 3.63 6.16
C ILE A 121 4.02 3.13 7.56
N GLY A 122 2.99 2.27 7.60
CA GLY A 122 2.69 1.43 8.74
C GLY A 122 2.91 -0.03 8.38
N VAL A 123 3.84 -0.70 9.03
CA VAL A 123 4.11 -2.13 8.84
C VAL A 123 3.23 -2.93 9.78
N MET A 124 2.44 -3.85 9.22
CA MET A 124 1.52 -4.69 9.99
C MET A 124 2.00 -6.14 10.03
N TYR A 125 1.92 -6.77 11.19
CA TYR A 125 2.14 -8.20 11.37
C TYR A 125 1.03 -8.83 12.19
N LEU A 126 0.35 -9.84 11.63
CA LEU A 126 -0.79 -10.54 12.23
C LEU A 126 -1.83 -9.59 12.86
N GLY A 127 -2.23 -8.53 12.10
CA GLY A 127 -3.27 -7.59 12.53
C GLY A 127 -2.82 -6.55 13.55
N ARG A 128 -1.50 -6.34 13.76
CA ARG A 128 -0.97 -5.26 14.60
C ARG A 128 0.07 -4.45 13.85
N ILE A 129 0.03 -3.13 14.03
CA ILE A 129 1.12 -2.26 13.57
C ILE A 129 2.33 -2.52 14.46
N VAL A 130 3.44 -2.91 13.86
CA VAL A 130 4.71 -3.18 14.54
C VAL A 130 5.71 -2.05 14.37
N GLU A 131 5.59 -1.27 13.30
CA GLU A 131 6.42 -0.11 13.02
C GLU A 131 5.63 0.90 12.18
N GLU A 132 5.82 2.20 12.45
CA GLU A 132 5.16 3.28 11.71
C GLU A 132 6.04 4.53 11.70
N GLY A 133 6.14 5.17 10.52
CA GLY A 133 6.92 6.40 10.42
C GLY A 133 6.93 7.00 9.01
N PRO A 134 7.72 8.06 8.79
CA PRO A 134 8.00 8.56 7.46
C PRO A 134 8.58 7.44 6.58
N ALA A 135 8.13 7.34 5.32
CA ALA A 135 8.52 6.24 4.43
C ALA A 135 10.05 6.12 4.30
N SER A 136 10.73 7.25 4.16
CA SER A 136 12.20 7.30 4.07
C SER A 136 12.90 6.75 5.31
N GLU A 137 12.33 6.96 6.52
CA GLU A 137 12.92 6.47 7.77
C GLU A 137 12.66 4.98 7.95
N VAL A 138 11.42 4.52 7.74
CA VAL A 138 11.06 3.10 7.89
C VAL A 138 11.88 2.23 6.94
N VAL A 139 12.12 2.69 5.70
CA VAL A 139 12.88 1.93 4.71
C VAL A 139 14.38 1.98 4.95
N LYS A 140 14.95 3.16 5.27
CA LYS A 140 16.41 3.31 5.45
C LYS A 140 16.89 2.82 6.81
N ASN A 141 16.08 3.02 7.84
CA ASN A 141 16.42 2.79 9.25
C ASN A 141 15.35 1.95 9.96
N PRO A 142 15.01 0.75 9.45
CA PRO A 142 13.98 -0.09 10.07
C PRO A 142 14.35 -0.43 11.51
N LYS A 143 13.42 -0.20 12.42
CA LYS A 143 13.60 -0.47 13.86
C LYS A 143 13.08 -1.85 14.27
N HIS A 144 12.04 -2.36 13.59
CA HIS A 144 11.49 -3.67 13.91
C HIS A 144 12.17 -4.78 13.09
N PRO A 145 12.61 -5.90 13.69
CA PRO A 145 13.25 -7.00 12.97
C PRO A 145 12.44 -7.56 11.80
N TYR A 146 11.11 -7.57 11.91
CA TYR A 146 10.24 -7.97 10.80
C TYR A 146 10.31 -7.00 9.62
N THR A 147 10.29 -5.68 9.88
CA THR A 147 10.44 -4.65 8.84
C THR A 147 11.77 -4.80 8.10
N LYS A 148 12.85 -4.99 8.85
CA LYS A 148 14.18 -5.22 8.27
C LYS A 148 14.18 -6.46 7.38
N ALA A 149 13.60 -7.57 7.85
CA ALA A 149 13.52 -8.80 7.08
C ALA A 149 12.68 -8.63 5.78
N LEU A 150 11.60 -7.85 5.81
CA LEU A 150 10.83 -7.52 4.60
C LEU A 150 11.67 -6.73 3.60
N ILE A 151 12.40 -5.71 4.07
CA ILE A 151 13.27 -4.88 3.23
C ILE A 151 14.40 -5.74 2.62
N ASP A 152 15.03 -6.60 3.42
CA ASP A 152 16.10 -7.49 2.97
C ASP A 152 15.63 -8.53 1.94
N SER A 153 14.32 -8.79 1.88
CA SER A 153 13.72 -9.71 0.91
C SER A 153 13.41 -9.08 -0.45
N ILE A 154 13.54 -7.75 -0.58
CA ILE A 154 13.29 -7.06 -1.86
C ILE A 154 14.39 -7.46 -2.86
N PRO A 155 14.03 -8.00 -4.04
CA PRO A 155 15.00 -8.32 -5.07
C PRO A 155 15.70 -7.04 -5.57
N VAL A 156 17.02 -7.00 -5.55
CA VAL A 156 17.78 -5.93 -6.17
C VAL A 156 18.15 -6.37 -7.59
N PRO A 157 17.79 -5.62 -8.64
CA PRO A 157 18.08 -5.99 -10.03
C PRO A 157 19.54 -5.63 -10.41
N ASP A 158 20.48 -6.04 -9.58
CA ASP A 158 21.93 -5.88 -9.80
C ASP A 158 22.58 -7.26 -9.67
N PRO A 159 23.15 -7.83 -10.75
CA PRO A 159 23.81 -9.14 -10.73
C PRO A 159 25.05 -9.17 -9.83
N ASP A 160 25.67 -8.02 -9.56
CA ASP A 160 26.85 -7.91 -8.68
C ASP A 160 26.46 -7.61 -7.21
N PHE A 161 25.15 -7.46 -6.93
CA PHE A 161 24.66 -7.22 -5.59
C PHE A 161 24.92 -8.41 -4.67
N LYS A 162 25.81 -8.21 -3.70
CA LYS A 162 26.03 -9.19 -2.63
C LYS A 162 24.97 -8.98 -1.56
N HIS A 163 24.11 -9.99 -1.36
CA HIS A 163 23.22 -9.98 -0.21
C HIS A 163 24.03 -9.74 1.07
N ASP A 164 23.50 -8.87 1.94
CA ASP A 164 24.09 -8.65 3.26
C ASP A 164 24.12 -10.00 4.00
N GLU A 165 25.32 -10.44 4.39
CA GLU A 165 25.50 -11.69 5.17
C GLU A 165 24.76 -11.61 6.51
N ASN A 166 24.48 -10.40 7.00
CA ASN A 166 23.71 -10.11 8.22
C ASN A 166 22.20 -9.93 7.95
N ALA A 167 21.72 -10.19 6.74
CA ALA A 167 20.29 -10.08 6.43
C ALA A 167 19.46 -10.97 7.36
N ILE A 168 18.39 -10.41 7.91
CA ILE A 168 17.48 -11.14 8.79
C ILE A 168 16.66 -12.12 7.95
N LYS A 169 16.99 -13.41 8.08
CA LYS A 169 16.22 -14.46 7.40
C LYS A 169 15.02 -14.85 8.25
N LEU A 170 13.84 -14.72 7.68
CA LEU A 170 12.59 -15.19 8.30
C LEU A 170 12.58 -16.72 8.30
N THR A 171 12.64 -17.32 9.48
CA THR A 171 12.58 -18.78 9.65
C THR A 171 11.19 -19.22 10.11
N GLY A 172 10.80 -20.43 9.72
CA GLY A 172 9.52 -21.01 10.09
C GLY A 172 8.29 -20.41 9.37
N GLU A 173 7.16 -21.06 9.57
CA GLU A 173 5.88 -20.62 9.03
C GLU A 173 5.26 -19.47 9.85
N PRO A 174 4.49 -18.58 9.24
CA PRO A 174 3.72 -17.57 9.98
C PRO A 174 2.76 -18.26 10.97
N PRO A 175 2.70 -17.81 12.24
CA PRO A 175 1.72 -18.33 13.18
C PRO A 175 0.28 -18.06 12.71
N SER A 176 -0.68 -18.81 13.28
CA SER A 176 -2.09 -18.62 12.97
C SER A 176 -2.56 -17.21 13.32
N ALA A 177 -3.23 -16.55 12.37
CA ALA A 177 -3.87 -15.26 12.60
C ALA A 177 -5.12 -15.38 13.48
N VAL A 178 -5.75 -16.56 13.52
CA VAL A 178 -6.94 -16.84 14.34
C VAL A 178 -6.57 -17.00 15.82
N ASN A 179 -5.43 -17.69 16.07
CA ASN A 179 -4.88 -17.90 17.41
C ASN A 179 -3.44 -17.36 17.45
N PRO A 180 -3.27 -16.03 17.50
CA PRO A 180 -1.93 -15.45 17.49
C PRO A 180 -1.20 -15.75 18.78
N PRO A 181 0.13 -15.84 18.74
CA PRO A 181 0.95 -16.03 19.95
C PRO A 181 0.69 -14.96 21.00
N GLU A 182 0.76 -15.34 22.27
CA GLU A 182 0.75 -14.40 23.39
C GLU A 182 1.99 -13.50 23.36
N GLY A 183 1.83 -12.24 23.78
CA GLY A 183 2.88 -11.23 23.76
C GLY A 183 3.18 -10.72 22.34
N CYS A 184 4.45 -10.49 22.05
CA CYS A 184 4.89 -10.07 20.74
C CYS A 184 4.55 -11.15 19.69
N ARG A 185 3.68 -10.83 18.73
CA ARG A 185 3.21 -11.77 17.70
C ARG A 185 4.32 -12.29 16.79
N PHE A 186 5.39 -11.51 16.63
CA PHE A 186 6.56 -11.89 15.85
C PHE A 186 7.55 -12.76 16.62
N ARG A 187 7.43 -12.90 17.96
CA ARG A 187 8.34 -13.65 18.83
C ARG A 187 8.75 -15.02 18.29
N PRO A 188 7.87 -15.88 17.77
CA PRO A 188 8.25 -17.22 17.29
C PRO A 188 9.23 -17.22 16.10
N ARG A 189 9.35 -16.10 15.40
CA ARG A 189 10.18 -15.95 14.19
C ARG A 189 11.28 -14.91 14.35
N CYS A 190 11.34 -14.25 15.52
CA CYS A 190 12.28 -13.18 15.78
C CYS A 190 13.62 -13.76 16.28
N PRO A 191 14.75 -13.45 15.60
CA PRO A 191 16.06 -13.92 16.04
C PRO A 191 16.54 -13.26 17.35
N PHE A 192 15.88 -12.15 17.76
CA PHE A 192 16.20 -11.38 18.98
C PHE A 192 15.18 -11.60 20.10
N ALA A 193 14.33 -12.64 20.00
CA ALA A 193 13.29 -12.87 20.98
C ALA A 193 13.86 -13.21 22.37
N GLY A 194 13.43 -12.46 23.39
CA GLY A 194 13.74 -12.69 24.80
C GLY A 194 12.49 -12.97 25.65
N GLU A 195 12.67 -13.12 26.97
CA GLU A 195 11.57 -13.35 27.92
C GLU A 195 10.57 -12.20 27.97
N GLU A 196 11.04 -10.96 27.83
CA GLU A 196 10.23 -9.75 27.76
C GLU A 196 9.26 -9.74 26.56
N CYS A 197 9.57 -10.47 25.49
CA CYS A 197 8.69 -10.61 24.33
C CYS A 197 7.44 -11.47 24.62
N LYS A 198 7.32 -12.06 25.81
CA LYS A 198 6.07 -12.67 26.30
C LYS A 198 5.01 -11.61 26.61
N VAL A 199 5.42 -10.35 26.76
CA VAL A 199 4.52 -9.22 26.91
C VAL A 199 4.38 -8.51 25.57
N GLN A 200 3.17 -8.06 25.20
CA GLN A 200 2.94 -7.31 23.95
C GLN A 200 3.59 -5.92 24.04
N PRO A 201 4.56 -5.59 23.18
CA PRO A 201 5.11 -4.24 23.15
C PRO A 201 4.09 -3.24 22.60
N MET A 202 4.15 -2.02 23.11
CA MET A 202 3.37 -0.88 22.60
C MET A 202 4.24 -0.07 21.64
N LEU A 203 3.58 0.66 20.70
CA LEU A 203 4.28 1.63 19.88
C LEU A 203 4.90 2.73 20.74
N THR A 204 6.15 3.09 20.47
CA THR A 204 6.81 4.24 21.10
C THR A 204 6.12 5.55 20.74
N ASP A 205 6.32 6.60 21.55
CA ASP A 205 5.77 7.94 21.30
C ASP A 205 6.82 8.82 20.60
N GLU A 206 7.12 8.48 19.35
CA GLU A 206 8.10 9.15 18.49
C GLU A 206 7.52 9.37 17.09
N THR A 207 8.20 10.14 16.25
CA THR A 207 7.81 10.31 14.84
C THR A 207 7.95 9.01 14.05
N HIS A 208 8.99 8.24 14.33
CA HIS A 208 9.22 6.88 13.81
C HIS A 208 9.04 5.89 14.96
N ARG A 209 7.83 5.35 15.07
CA ARG A 209 7.33 4.51 16.17
C ARG A 209 7.59 3.04 15.92
N VAL A 210 7.93 2.29 16.98
CA VAL A 210 8.14 0.84 16.90
C VAL A 210 7.55 0.14 18.12
N ALA A 211 6.89 -0.99 17.89
CA ALA A 211 6.39 -1.90 18.92
C ALA A 211 7.36 -3.09 19.07
N CYS A 212 8.50 -2.87 19.71
CA CYS A 212 9.54 -3.87 19.89
C CYS A 212 10.27 -3.66 21.21
N HIS A 213 10.59 -4.75 21.94
CA HIS A 213 11.45 -4.70 23.13
C HIS A 213 12.94 -4.60 22.77
N HIS A 214 13.31 -5.06 21.56
CA HIS A 214 14.67 -5.03 21.01
C HIS A 214 14.70 -4.32 19.67
N PRO A 215 14.42 -2.99 19.63
CA PRO A 215 14.49 -2.28 18.38
C PRO A 215 15.91 -2.32 17.82
N LEU A 216 16.00 -2.49 16.50
CA LEU A 216 17.29 -2.41 15.82
C LEU A 216 17.80 -0.97 15.97
N LEU A 217 18.96 -0.82 16.58
CA LEU A 217 19.61 0.49 16.67
C LEU A 217 20.10 0.85 15.27
N THR A 218 19.73 2.04 14.81
CA THR A 218 20.36 2.62 13.64
C THR A 218 21.84 2.71 13.93
N LEU A 219 22.65 1.91 13.24
CA LEU A 219 24.09 2.14 13.20
C LEU A 219 24.25 3.48 12.52
N SER A 220 24.31 4.54 13.32
CA SER A 220 24.79 5.82 12.82
C SER A 220 26.10 5.50 12.11
N VAL A 221 26.16 5.80 10.80
CA VAL A 221 27.40 5.85 10.06
C VAL A 221 28.27 6.87 10.81
N LYS A 222 29.04 6.39 11.76
CA LYS A 222 30.17 7.14 12.28
C LYS A 222 31.08 7.30 11.08
N GLU A 223 31.11 8.56 10.63
CA GLU A 223 32.14 9.08 9.77
C GLU A 223 33.44 8.34 9.99
N LYS A 224 33.90 7.62 8.98
CA LYS A 224 35.32 7.39 8.81
C LYS A 224 35.89 8.72 8.36
N VAL A 225 36.09 9.60 9.31
CA VAL A 225 37.00 10.74 9.18
C VAL A 225 38.28 10.26 9.86
N ASP A 226 39.33 10.28 9.08
CA ASP A 226 40.74 10.25 9.40
C ASP A 226 41.40 8.97 9.92
N ALA A 227 42.14 8.34 9.03
CA ALA A 227 43.57 8.10 9.15
C ALA A 227 44.19 7.80 7.78
#